data_ac7ad8f07f280f2cbdd6135fb04b02d6
#
_entry.id   ac7ad8f07f280f2cbdd6135fb04b02d6
#
_cell.length_a   1.000
_cell.length_b   1.000
_cell.length_c   1.000
_cell.angle_alpha   90.00
_cell.angle_beta   90.00
_cell.angle_gamma   90.00
#
_symmetry.space_group_name_H-M   'P 1'
#
loop_
_entity.id
_entity.type
_entity.pdbx_description
1 polymer ?
#
loop_
_entity_poly.entity_id
_entity_poly.type
_entity_poly.pdbx_seq_one_letter_code
_entity_poly.pdbx_strand_id
1 'polypeptide(L)'
;MLITQTEVLDMSVMRIGVLTSGGDTPGMNAAIRAVVRRGLSFGDVVLGVYHGYEGLMDGRVKQLQSSDVHGIIQRGGTILRTARSEVFRTPEGQAKAMQLMTAYEMDALIVIGGDGSFHGAQALAELGMNVMGIPGTIDNDIGYTDFTIGFDTAVNNVMGEMEKIRDTMRSHDRVAVVEVMGRAC
;
A
#
# COMPACT_ATOMS: atom_id res chain seq x y z
N MET A 1 43.08 14.65 -18.62
CA MET A 1 42.05 14.01 -19.44
C MET A 1 40.80 13.85 -18.56
N LEU A 2 39.94 14.85 -18.60
CA LEU A 2 38.74 14.95 -17.77
C LEU A 2 37.64 14.16 -18.45
N ILE A 3 37.15 13.11 -17.79
CA ILE A 3 35.99 12.35 -18.22
C ILE A 3 34.77 13.07 -17.64
N THR A 4 34.15 13.91 -18.43
CA THR A 4 32.78 14.42 -18.20
C THR A 4 31.88 13.69 -19.16
N GLN A 5 31.41 12.53 -18.78
CA GLN A 5 30.16 11.99 -19.29
C GLN A 5 29.15 12.04 -18.13
N THR A 6 28.48 13.18 -18.07
CA THR A 6 27.18 13.24 -17.41
C THR A 6 26.25 12.45 -18.34
N GLU A 7 25.98 11.18 -18.02
CA GLU A 7 24.84 10.47 -18.58
C GLU A 7 23.59 11.28 -18.16
N VAL A 8 23.08 12.04 -19.12
CA VAL A 8 21.73 12.58 -19.01
C VAL A 8 20.84 11.34 -19.05
N LEU A 9 20.44 10.84 -17.89
CA LEU A 9 19.35 9.89 -17.78
C LEU A 9 18.19 10.54 -18.54
N ASP A 10 17.80 9.92 -19.65
CA ASP A 10 16.59 10.28 -20.37
C ASP A 10 15.42 10.06 -19.41
N MET A 11 15.07 11.12 -18.67
CA MET A 11 13.99 11.10 -17.68
C MET A 11 12.66 11.26 -18.42
N SER A 12 12.29 10.23 -19.20
CA SER A 12 10.95 10.11 -19.71
C SER A 12 9.95 10.15 -18.55
N VAL A 13 8.93 10.98 -18.68
CA VAL A 13 7.85 11.07 -17.67
C VAL A 13 7.20 9.69 -17.49
N MET A 14 7.29 9.14 -16.30
CA MET A 14 6.67 7.85 -15.98
C MET A 14 5.22 8.03 -15.52
N ARG A 15 4.40 7.04 -15.85
CA ARG A 15 3.02 6.92 -15.35
C ARG A 15 2.95 5.79 -14.33
N ILE A 16 2.93 6.15 -13.05
CA ILE A 16 3.07 5.24 -11.92
C ILE A 16 1.71 5.00 -11.30
N GLY A 17 1.22 3.76 -11.37
CA GLY A 17 0.06 3.31 -10.61
C GLY A 17 0.41 3.12 -9.12
N VAL A 18 -0.49 3.46 -8.22
CA VAL A 18 -0.39 3.13 -6.80
C VAL A 18 -1.72 2.58 -6.30
N LEU A 19 -1.68 1.45 -5.61
CA LEU A 19 -2.84 0.84 -4.97
C LEU A 19 -2.53 0.36 -3.55
N THR A 20 -3.59 0.22 -2.77
CA THR A 20 -3.59 -0.48 -1.49
C THR A 20 -4.45 -1.73 -1.60
N SER A 21 -3.98 -2.86 -1.08
CA SER A 21 -4.67 -4.15 -1.17
C SER A 21 -4.60 -4.92 0.15
N GLY A 22 -5.57 -5.79 0.38
CA GLY A 22 -5.68 -6.56 1.62
C GLY A 22 -6.40 -5.79 2.73
N GLY A 23 -6.02 -6.04 4.00
CA GLY A 23 -6.48 -5.23 5.14
C GLY A 23 -5.80 -3.86 5.14
N ASP A 24 -6.50 -2.85 5.65
CA ASP A 24 -5.86 -1.57 5.89
C ASP A 24 -4.96 -1.63 7.14
N THR A 25 -3.94 -0.81 7.14
CA THR A 25 -3.02 -0.70 8.27
C THR A 25 -2.68 0.77 8.53
N PRO A 26 -2.34 1.15 9.77
CA PRO A 26 -1.82 2.47 10.06
C PRO A 26 -0.59 2.77 9.18
N GLY A 27 -0.53 4.00 8.63
CA GLY A 27 0.60 4.43 7.78
C GLY A 27 0.41 4.20 6.27
N MET A 28 -0.62 3.50 5.80
CA MET A 28 -0.90 3.38 4.36
C MET A 28 -1.07 4.75 3.69
N ASN A 29 -1.78 5.68 4.32
CA ASN A 29 -1.92 7.04 3.80
C ASN A 29 -0.60 7.79 3.75
N ALA A 30 0.30 7.59 4.71
CA ALA A 30 1.64 8.17 4.69
C ALA A 30 2.46 7.63 3.51
N ALA A 31 2.39 6.31 3.24
CA ALA A 31 3.04 5.67 2.11
C ALA A 31 2.49 6.19 0.77
N ILE A 32 1.16 6.26 0.60
CA ILE A 32 0.51 6.85 -0.59
C ILE A 32 1.00 8.28 -0.81
N ARG A 33 1.00 9.10 0.26
CA ARG A 33 1.48 10.47 0.19
C ARG A 33 2.93 10.56 -0.24
N ALA A 34 3.80 9.69 0.27
CA ALA A 34 5.21 9.64 -0.10
C ALA A 34 5.38 9.32 -1.59
N VAL A 35 4.69 8.29 -2.09
CA VAL A 35 4.68 7.91 -3.51
C VAL A 35 4.22 9.08 -4.39
N VAL A 36 3.07 9.67 -4.07
CA VAL A 36 2.50 10.77 -4.88
C VAL A 36 3.43 11.97 -4.91
N ARG A 37 3.89 12.43 -3.74
CA ARG A 37 4.74 13.62 -3.68
C ARG A 37 6.09 13.39 -4.33
N ARG A 38 6.65 12.19 -4.20
CA ARG A 38 7.94 11.89 -4.82
C ARG A 38 7.83 11.77 -6.33
N GLY A 39 6.84 11.03 -6.85
CA GLY A 39 6.60 10.96 -8.29
C GLY A 39 6.39 12.34 -8.90
N LEU A 40 5.47 13.15 -8.34
CA LEU A 40 5.25 14.52 -8.81
C LEU A 40 6.51 15.39 -8.76
N SER A 41 7.42 15.17 -7.81
CA SER A 41 8.69 15.94 -7.73
C SER A 41 9.68 15.59 -8.84
N PHE A 42 9.55 14.43 -9.47
CA PHE A 42 10.29 14.02 -10.66
C PHE A 42 9.60 14.42 -11.98
N GLY A 43 8.40 14.96 -11.90
CA GLY A 43 7.59 15.28 -13.07
C GLY A 43 6.71 14.13 -13.54
N ASP A 44 6.65 13.02 -12.79
CA ASP A 44 5.88 11.85 -13.14
C ASP A 44 4.38 12.06 -12.96
N VAL A 45 3.59 11.24 -13.65
CA VAL A 45 2.14 11.14 -13.45
C VAL A 45 1.84 10.01 -12.49
N VAL A 46 1.17 10.32 -11.37
CA VAL A 46 0.78 9.28 -10.39
C VAL A 46 -0.71 8.99 -10.49
N LEU A 47 -1.04 7.72 -10.68
CA LEU A 47 -2.39 7.19 -10.88
C LEU A 47 -2.81 6.39 -9.64
N GLY A 48 -3.74 6.91 -8.85
CA GLY A 48 -4.33 6.19 -7.73
C GLY A 48 -5.38 5.19 -8.21
N VAL A 49 -5.21 3.94 -7.86
CA VAL A 49 -6.17 2.86 -8.15
C VAL A 49 -7.00 2.62 -6.90
N TYR A 50 -8.29 2.88 -6.99
CA TYR A 50 -9.24 2.71 -5.88
C TYR A 50 -9.72 1.27 -5.77
N HIS A 51 -9.88 0.76 -4.53
CA HIS A 51 -10.32 -0.60 -4.24
C HIS A 51 -9.35 -1.70 -4.70
N GLY A 52 -8.05 -1.44 -4.67
CA GLY A 52 -7.01 -2.43 -4.93
C GLY A 52 -7.10 -3.10 -6.30
N TYR A 53 -6.83 -4.40 -6.35
CA TYR A 53 -6.86 -5.16 -7.60
C TYR A 53 -8.24 -5.24 -8.25
N GLU A 54 -9.31 -5.24 -7.47
CA GLU A 54 -10.67 -5.20 -8.01
C GLU A 54 -10.91 -3.91 -8.80
N GLY A 55 -10.56 -2.78 -8.18
CA GLY A 55 -10.68 -1.50 -8.86
C GLY A 55 -9.73 -1.33 -10.04
N LEU A 56 -8.58 -2.01 -10.04
CA LEU A 56 -7.70 -2.05 -11.20
C LEU A 56 -8.40 -2.71 -12.39
N MET A 57 -9.05 -3.88 -12.18
CA MET A 57 -9.80 -4.58 -13.21
C MET A 57 -11.07 -3.82 -13.68
N ASP A 58 -11.61 -2.95 -12.85
CA ASP A 58 -12.78 -2.12 -13.17
C ASP A 58 -12.43 -0.74 -13.73
N GLY A 59 -11.14 -0.41 -13.84
CA GLY A 59 -10.70 0.91 -14.31
C GLY A 59 -11.00 2.05 -13.34
N ARG A 60 -11.09 1.76 -12.02
CA ARG A 60 -11.31 2.79 -10.99
C ARG A 60 -10.01 3.55 -10.70
N VAL A 61 -9.53 4.25 -11.70
CA VAL A 61 -8.24 4.94 -11.70
C VAL A 61 -8.45 6.45 -11.76
N LYS A 62 -7.73 7.20 -10.96
CA LYS A 62 -7.73 8.66 -10.94
C LYS A 62 -6.30 9.18 -10.88
N GLN A 63 -5.95 10.16 -11.71
CA GLN A 63 -4.69 10.88 -11.56
C GLN A 63 -4.71 11.67 -10.23
N LEU A 64 -3.65 11.49 -9.43
CA LEU A 64 -3.50 12.12 -8.13
C LEU A 64 -2.66 13.38 -8.23
N GLN A 65 -3.07 14.40 -7.48
CA GLN A 65 -2.39 15.67 -7.33
C GLN A 65 -1.87 15.84 -5.89
N SER A 66 -0.98 16.79 -5.67
CA SER A 66 -0.48 17.11 -4.33
C SER A 66 -1.60 17.46 -3.32
N SER A 67 -2.69 18.06 -3.81
CA SER A 67 -3.89 18.38 -3.03
C SER A 67 -4.64 17.13 -2.56
N ASP A 68 -4.69 16.05 -3.35
CA ASP A 68 -5.42 14.82 -3.00
C ASP A 68 -4.78 14.12 -1.79
N VAL A 69 -3.50 14.34 -1.55
CA VAL A 69 -2.73 13.74 -0.45
C VAL A 69 -2.38 14.75 0.65
N HIS A 70 -3.02 15.91 0.65
CA HIS A 70 -2.84 16.91 1.72
C HIS A 70 -3.54 16.46 3.00
N GLY A 71 -2.86 16.61 4.14
CA GLY A 71 -3.45 16.34 5.46
C GLY A 71 -3.82 14.88 5.75
N ILE A 72 -3.28 13.91 4.98
CA ILE A 72 -3.63 12.48 5.18
C ILE A 72 -2.58 11.69 5.98
N ILE A 73 -1.40 12.25 6.23
CA ILE A 73 -0.27 11.52 6.83
C ILE A 73 -0.60 10.94 8.21
N GLN A 74 -1.46 11.61 8.97
CA GLN A 74 -1.87 11.21 10.32
C GLN A 74 -3.21 10.45 10.34
N ARG A 75 -3.83 10.24 9.17
CA ARG A 75 -5.12 9.57 9.08
C ARG A 75 -4.92 8.07 8.93
N GLY A 76 -5.62 7.29 9.75
CA GLY A 76 -5.70 5.84 9.59
C GLY A 76 -6.45 5.41 8.33
N GLY A 77 -6.44 4.12 8.07
CA GLY A 77 -7.03 3.55 6.87
C GLY A 77 -6.27 3.93 5.59
N THR A 78 -6.96 3.91 4.47
CA THR A 78 -6.41 4.26 3.15
C THR A 78 -7.39 5.08 2.33
N ILE A 79 -6.92 6.20 1.78
CA ILE A 79 -7.74 7.05 0.89
C ILE A 79 -8.08 6.36 -0.44
N LEU A 80 -7.24 5.40 -0.88
CA LEU A 80 -7.48 4.62 -2.08
C LEU A 80 -8.46 3.47 -1.86
N ARG A 81 -8.84 3.24 -0.60
CA ARG A 81 -9.68 2.11 -0.23
C ARG A 81 -9.02 0.78 -0.58
N THR A 82 -9.59 -0.31 -0.10
CA THR A 82 -9.10 -1.65 -0.37
C THR A 82 -10.26 -2.60 -0.60
N ALA A 83 -10.02 -3.66 -1.36
CA ALA A 83 -10.96 -4.77 -1.53
C ALA A 83 -10.17 -6.08 -1.69
N ARG A 84 -10.81 -7.18 -1.31
CA ARG A 84 -10.35 -8.52 -1.67
C ARG A 84 -11.00 -8.90 -2.98
N SER A 85 -10.26 -9.51 -3.91
CA SER A 85 -10.78 -9.95 -5.20
C SER A 85 -10.39 -11.39 -5.48
N GLU A 86 -11.37 -12.27 -5.47
CA GLU A 86 -11.16 -13.66 -5.87
C GLU A 86 -10.96 -13.77 -7.40
N VAL A 87 -11.60 -12.87 -8.16
CA VAL A 87 -11.46 -12.82 -9.62
C VAL A 87 -10.01 -12.51 -10.02
N PHE A 88 -9.32 -11.62 -9.32
CA PHE A 88 -7.93 -11.28 -9.62
C PHE A 88 -6.96 -12.47 -9.42
N ARG A 89 -7.35 -13.48 -8.63
CA ARG A 89 -6.54 -14.70 -8.45
C ARG A 89 -6.53 -15.59 -9.67
N THR A 90 -7.43 -15.36 -10.63
CA THR A 90 -7.51 -16.14 -11.87
C THR A 90 -6.63 -15.51 -12.96
N PRO A 91 -6.11 -16.32 -13.90
CA PRO A 91 -5.37 -15.81 -15.05
C PRO A 91 -6.15 -14.77 -15.87
N GLU A 92 -7.48 -14.95 -15.98
CA GLU A 92 -8.37 -14.03 -16.71
C GLU A 92 -8.45 -12.66 -16.00
N GLY A 93 -8.54 -12.64 -14.67
CA GLY A 93 -8.53 -11.42 -13.87
C GLY A 93 -7.20 -10.67 -13.98
N GLN A 94 -6.09 -11.40 -13.94
CA GLN A 94 -4.74 -10.83 -14.11
C GLN A 94 -4.55 -10.26 -15.52
N ALA A 95 -4.99 -10.97 -16.55
CA ALA A 95 -4.94 -10.49 -17.95
C ALA A 95 -5.80 -9.22 -18.11
N LYS A 96 -6.99 -9.18 -17.50
CA LYS A 96 -7.84 -7.99 -17.51
C LYS A 96 -7.14 -6.79 -16.82
N ALA A 97 -6.49 -7.01 -15.69
CA ALA A 97 -5.71 -5.97 -15.00
C ALA A 97 -4.59 -5.44 -15.90
N MET A 98 -3.84 -6.31 -16.56
CA MET A 98 -2.79 -5.92 -17.52
C MET A 98 -3.33 -5.09 -18.68
N GLN A 99 -4.48 -5.47 -19.25
CA GLN A 99 -5.14 -4.69 -20.31
C GLN A 99 -5.46 -3.27 -19.84
N LEU A 100 -6.01 -3.13 -18.63
CA LEU A 100 -6.33 -1.82 -18.06
C LEU A 100 -5.06 -1.00 -17.78
N MET A 101 -4.01 -1.62 -17.25
CA MET A 101 -2.74 -0.92 -17.03
C MET A 101 -2.15 -0.41 -18.34
N THR A 102 -2.21 -1.20 -19.41
CA THR A 102 -1.81 -0.77 -20.75
C THR A 102 -2.69 0.37 -21.27
N ALA A 103 -4.01 0.30 -21.09
CA ALA A 103 -4.95 1.33 -21.51
C ALA A 103 -4.73 2.68 -20.78
N TYR A 104 -4.28 2.64 -19.52
CA TYR A 104 -3.88 3.82 -18.75
C TYR A 104 -2.42 4.21 -18.97
N GLU A 105 -1.69 3.50 -19.84
CA GLU A 105 -0.26 3.73 -20.12
C GLU A 105 0.58 3.71 -18.83
N MET A 106 0.30 2.74 -17.95
CA MET A 106 1.08 2.60 -16.70
C MET A 106 2.42 1.93 -16.99
N ASP A 107 3.52 2.60 -16.65
CA ASP A 107 4.88 2.08 -16.78
C ASP A 107 5.29 1.22 -15.59
N ALA A 108 4.71 1.52 -14.42
CA ALA A 108 4.99 0.81 -13.18
C ALA A 108 3.77 0.81 -12.24
N LEU A 109 3.72 -0.18 -11.34
CA LEU A 109 2.71 -0.27 -10.29
C LEU A 109 3.37 -0.38 -8.92
N ILE A 110 2.97 0.47 -7.99
CA ILE A 110 3.35 0.37 -6.58
C ILE A 110 2.18 -0.23 -5.79
N VAL A 111 2.45 -1.36 -5.14
CA VAL A 111 1.47 -2.10 -4.33
C VAL A 111 1.81 -1.93 -2.85
N ILE A 112 0.88 -1.37 -2.08
CA ILE A 112 1.00 -1.21 -0.63
C ILE A 112 0.09 -2.24 0.03
N GLY A 113 0.66 -3.17 0.81
CA GLY A 113 -0.13 -4.21 1.45
C GLY A 113 0.72 -5.31 2.09
N GLY A 114 0.08 -6.40 2.46
CA GLY A 114 0.69 -7.58 3.08
C GLY A 114 1.00 -8.68 2.08
N ASP A 115 1.28 -9.88 2.61
CA ASP A 115 1.69 -11.07 1.87
C ASP A 115 0.78 -11.40 0.67
N GLY A 116 -0.52 -11.50 0.88
CA GLY A 116 -1.47 -11.78 -0.22
C GLY A 116 -1.47 -10.72 -1.32
N SER A 117 -1.17 -9.45 -0.98
CA SER A 117 -1.05 -8.37 -1.97
C SER A 117 0.22 -8.52 -2.80
N PHE A 118 1.30 -9.01 -2.20
CA PHE A 118 2.57 -9.24 -2.90
C PHE A 118 2.52 -10.44 -3.82
N HIS A 119 1.78 -11.51 -3.49
CA HIS A 119 1.51 -12.58 -4.44
C HIS A 119 0.79 -12.05 -5.70
N GLY A 120 -0.16 -11.12 -5.52
CA GLY A 120 -0.81 -10.45 -6.65
C GLY A 120 0.15 -9.58 -7.45
N ALA A 121 1.06 -8.86 -6.77
CA ALA A 121 2.11 -8.08 -7.39
C ALA A 121 3.07 -8.94 -8.21
N GLN A 122 3.49 -10.08 -7.65
CA GLN A 122 4.34 -11.05 -8.33
C GLN A 122 3.69 -11.57 -9.62
N ALA A 123 2.40 -11.93 -9.58
CA ALA A 123 1.70 -12.39 -10.75
C ALA A 123 1.68 -11.35 -11.89
N LEU A 124 1.53 -10.07 -11.58
CA LEU A 124 1.64 -8.99 -12.59
C LEU A 124 3.07 -8.81 -13.08
N ALA A 125 4.08 -8.98 -12.22
CA ALA A 125 5.48 -8.91 -12.60
C ALA A 125 5.86 -10.04 -13.57
N GLU A 126 5.34 -11.25 -13.33
CA GLU A 126 5.53 -12.41 -14.24
C GLU A 126 4.88 -12.19 -15.62
N LEU A 127 3.85 -11.35 -15.69
CA LEU A 127 3.23 -10.89 -16.94
C LEU A 127 3.96 -9.69 -17.58
N GLY A 128 5.09 -9.24 -17.02
CA GLY A 128 5.95 -8.20 -17.57
C GLY A 128 5.71 -6.79 -17.06
N MET A 129 4.88 -6.59 -16.03
CA MET A 129 4.72 -5.28 -15.41
C MET A 129 5.87 -4.97 -14.43
N ASN A 130 6.36 -3.74 -14.45
CA ASN A 130 7.27 -3.25 -13.40
C ASN A 130 6.47 -3.04 -12.11
N VAL A 131 6.72 -3.87 -11.10
CA VAL A 131 6.00 -3.78 -9.83
C VAL A 131 6.96 -3.58 -8.66
N MET A 132 6.58 -2.72 -7.73
CA MET A 132 7.28 -2.52 -6.47
C MET A 132 6.31 -2.68 -5.29
N GLY A 133 6.72 -3.45 -4.28
CA GLY A 133 5.96 -3.65 -3.05
C GLY A 133 6.39 -2.71 -1.94
N ILE A 134 5.43 -2.15 -1.21
CA ILE A 134 5.65 -1.45 0.07
C ILE A 134 4.95 -2.26 1.16
N PRO A 135 5.69 -2.88 2.12
CA PRO A 135 5.10 -3.74 3.13
C PRO A 135 4.28 -2.93 4.13
N GLY A 136 2.96 -3.10 4.07
CA GLY A 136 1.99 -2.47 4.95
C GLY A 136 1.01 -3.50 5.50
N THR A 137 1.25 -3.97 6.72
CA THR A 137 0.44 -4.97 7.44
C THR A 137 0.69 -4.85 8.95
N ILE A 138 -0.30 -5.24 9.76
CA ILE A 138 -0.14 -5.35 11.21
C ILE A 138 0.38 -6.73 11.66
N ASP A 139 0.52 -7.68 10.74
CA ASP A 139 0.94 -9.05 11.06
C ASP A 139 2.46 -9.23 11.13
N ASN A 140 3.23 -8.27 10.61
CA ASN A 140 4.69 -8.29 10.55
C ASN A 140 5.29 -9.60 9.99
N ASP A 141 4.61 -10.20 9.01
CA ASP A 141 4.88 -11.53 8.46
C ASP A 141 5.53 -11.50 7.06
N ILE A 142 6.11 -10.37 6.68
CA ILE A 142 6.78 -10.20 5.38
C ILE A 142 8.27 -10.47 5.53
N GLY A 143 8.77 -11.46 4.79
CA GLY A 143 10.19 -11.78 4.74
C GLY A 143 11.06 -10.61 4.25
N TYR A 144 12.30 -10.56 4.71
CA TYR A 144 13.31 -9.54 4.36
C TYR A 144 12.98 -8.11 4.79
N THR A 145 12.02 -7.91 5.70
CA THR A 145 11.78 -6.64 6.37
C THR A 145 11.71 -6.83 7.88
N ASP A 146 12.33 -5.95 8.63
CA ASP A 146 12.32 -6.03 10.09
C ASP A 146 10.97 -5.64 10.67
N PHE A 147 10.41 -4.54 10.14
CA PHE A 147 9.11 -4.02 10.55
C PHE A 147 8.29 -3.60 9.33
N THR A 148 7.04 -4.06 9.28
CA THR A 148 6.08 -3.60 8.28
C THR A 148 5.45 -2.27 8.71
N ILE A 149 5.06 -1.45 7.73
CA ILE A 149 4.33 -0.21 7.99
C ILE A 149 3.01 -0.55 8.68
N GLY A 150 2.82 0.00 9.87
CA GLY A 150 1.60 -0.14 10.67
C GLY A 150 1.70 -1.09 11.85
N PHE A 151 2.62 -2.04 11.87
CA PHE A 151 2.79 -2.99 12.97
C PHE A 151 3.03 -2.28 14.30
N ASP A 152 4.07 -1.47 14.39
CA ASP A 152 4.45 -0.73 15.61
C ASP A 152 3.31 0.17 16.10
N THR A 153 2.64 0.87 15.19
CA THR A 153 1.50 1.73 15.53
C THR A 153 0.33 0.90 16.08
N ALA A 154 0.06 -0.27 15.49
CA ALA A 154 -0.99 -1.17 15.97
C ALA A 154 -0.69 -1.67 17.38
N VAL A 155 0.55 -2.10 17.65
CA VAL A 155 1.00 -2.55 18.98
C VAL A 155 0.85 -1.42 20.01
N ASN A 156 1.31 -0.23 19.71
CA ASN A 156 1.20 0.92 20.62
C ASN A 156 -0.26 1.31 20.90
N ASN A 157 -1.13 1.25 19.91
CA ASN A 157 -2.56 1.50 20.09
C ASN A 157 -3.19 0.48 21.05
N VAL A 158 -2.91 -0.81 20.83
CA VAL A 158 -3.40 -1.89 21.72
C VAL A 158 -2.91 -1.67 23.16
N MET A 159 -1.63 -1.38 23.34
CA MET A 159 -1.05 -1.10 24.66
C MET A 159 -1.76 0.07 25.35
N GLY A 160 -1.99 1.17 24.63
CA GLY A 160 -2.69 2.33 25.19
C GLY A 160 -4.14 2.04 25.59
N GLU A 161 -4.88 1.24 24.83
CA GLU A 161 -6.23 0.83 25.18
C GLU A 161 -6.25 -0.17 26.37
N MET A 162 -5.30 -1.09 26.41
CA MET A 162 -5.15 -2.02 27.54
C MET A 162 -4.84 -1.28 28.86
N GLU A 163 -4.04 -0.22 28.83
CA GLU A 163 -3.76 0.58 30.02
C GLU A 163 -5.03 1.23 30.59
N LYS A 164 -5.88 1.77 29.74
CA LYS A 164 -7.16 2.37 30.15
C LYS A 164 -8.10 1.34 30.79
N ILE A 165 -8.16 0.12 30.22
CA ILE A 165 -8.97 -0.98 30.74
C ILE A 165 -8.41 -1.45 32.09
N ARG A 166 -7.08 -1.59 32.20
CA ARG A 166 -6.40 -2.06 33.40
C ARG A 166 -6.74 -1.24 34.65
N ASP A 167 -6.79 0.07 34.49
CA ASP A 167 -7.02 0.97 35.64
C ASP A 167 -8.40 0.75 36.29
N THR A 168 -9.44 0.61 35.45
CA THR A 168 -10.78 0.32 35.95
C THR A 168 -10.91 -1.11 36.46
N MET A 169 -10.25 -2.09 35.84
CA MET A 169 -10.25 -3.49 36.31
C MET A 169 -9.65 -3.62 37.71
N ARG A 170 -8.51 -2.95 37.96
CA ARG A 170 -7.87 -2.92 39.30
C ARG A 170 -8.77 -2.28 40.35
N SER A 171 -9.49 -1.23 40.00
CA SER A 171 -10.37 -0.53 40.93
C SER A 171 -11.57 -1.37 41.38
N HIS A 172 -11.90 -2.43 40.67
CA HIS A 172 -13.08 -3.26 40.91
C HIS A 172 -12.78 -4.75 41.10
N ASP A 173 -11.50 -5.12 41.27
CA ASP A 173 -11.04 -6.52 41.37
C ASP A 173 -11.59 -7.42 40.26
N ARG A 174 -11.56 -6.91 39.03
CA ARG A 174 -12.07 -7.60 37.84
C ARG A 174 -10.93 -8.13 36.97
N VAL A 175 -11.25 -9.16 36.18
CA VAL A 175 -10.41 -9.71 35.12
C VAL A 175 -11.02 -9.32 33.77
N ALA A 176 -10.19 -8.87 32.83
CA ALA A 176 -10.58 -8.63 31.45
C ALA A 176 -9.80 -9.57 30.52
N VAL A 177 -10.47 -10.07 29.50
CA VAL A 177 -9.87 -10.76 28.36
C VAL A 177 -9.97 -9.84 27.16
N VAL A 178 -8.84 -9.50 26.56
CA VAL A 178 -8.75 -8.60 25.41
C VAL A 178 -8.30 -9.41 24.20
N GLU A 179 -9.16 -9.49 23.19
CA GLU A 179 -8.81 -10.09 21.89
C GLU A 179 -8.26 -9.00 20.98
N VAL A 180 -7.12 -9.27 20.34
CA VAL A 180 -6.49 -8.38 19.38
C VAL A 180 -6.30 -9.08 18.04
N MET A 181 -6.28 -8.30 16.97
CA MET A 181 -5.97 -8.83 15.65
C MET A 181 -4.45 -9.01 15.50
N GLY A 182 -4.07 -10.05 14.80
CA GLY A 182 -2.69 -10.43 14.49
C GLY A 182 -2.67 -11.90 14.09
N ARG A 183 -1.76 -12.31 13.20
CA ARG A 183 -1.74 -13.67 12.69
C ARG A 183 -0.90 -14.60 13.55
N ALA A 184 0.36 -14.29 13.74
CA ALA A 184 1.33 -15.10 14.49
C ALA A 184 2.45 -14.26 15.12
N CYS A 185 2.19 -12.99 15.34
CA CYS A 185 3.12 -12.03 15.94
C CYS A 185 2.81 -11.79 17.42
#